data_c152a3886d5304a2999daa6e10286015
#
_entry.id   c152a3886d5304a2999daa6e10286015
#
_cell.length_a   1.000
_cell.length_b   1.000
_cell.length_c   1.000
_cell.angle_alpha   90.00
_cell.angle_beta   90.00
_cell.angle_gamma   90.00
#
_symmetry.space_group_name_H-M   'P 1'
#
loop_
_entity.id
_entity.type
_entity.pdbx_description
1 polymer ?
#
loop_
_entity_poly.entity_id
_entity_poly.type
_entity_poly.pdbx_seq_one_letter_code
_entity_poly.pdbx_strand_id
1 'polypeptide(L)'
;LGLINELIGLPELASEHGSMVDHMLEMVHWLITVLLIGWSAFFIFCLWRFRQKRNPKASYVGVKGHASTHVEIGVVAVEAILLLGFAFPLWAVRSSEFPTGDDVVRVRAVGEQFKWTMHYPGPDGTFGMTKPELISGDNPLGRDLEDPNGKDDFVFTELVLAKDRECIVTITSKDVIHNLSLHPMRIGQDAIPGTIADIWFKPIKTGRWETVCGQLCGAGHSGMVGYMEVKTQDDYDAWFKENTPATTEDKEPEGVATAQEKNS
;
A
#
# COMPACT_ATOMS: atom_id res chain seq x y z
N LEU A 1 -8.12 17.63 -3.71
CA LEU A 1 -6.74 17.65 -4.23
C LEU A 1 -6.28 19.11 -4.36
N GLY A 2 -5.01 19.38 -4.07
CA GLY A 2 -4.40 20.69 -4.33
C GLY A 2 -4.12 20.89 -5.82
N LEU A 3 -3.85 22.14 -6.22
CA LEU A 3 -3.61 22.49 -7.62
C LEU A 3 -2.51 21.66 -8.28
N ILE A 4 -1.39 21.45 -7.59
CA ILE A 4 -0.26 20.70 -8.13
C ILE A 4 -0.60 19.22 -8.25
N ASN A 5 -1.27 18.65 -7.25
CA ASN A 5 -1.70 17.26 -7.27
C ASN A 5 -2.64 16.96 -8.45
N GLU A 6 -3.52 17.88 -8.80
CA GLU A 6 -4.35 17.79 -10.01
C GLU A 6 -3.51 17.85 -11.29
N LEU A 7 -2.55 18.79 -11.36
CA LEU A 7 -1.69 18.98 -12.52
C LEU A 7 -0.80 17.76 -12.82
N ILE A 8 -0.31 17.06 -11.79
CA ILE A 8 0.51 15.85 -11.94
C ILE A 8 -0.33 14.58 -12.14
N GLY A 9 -1.67 14.69 -12.12
CA GLY A 9 -2.58 13.58 -12.42
C GLY A 9 -2.62 12.52 -11.33
N LEU A 10 -2.57 12.91 -10.04
CA LEU A 10 -2.74 11.94 -8.96
C LEU A 10 -4.07 11.20 -9.11
N PRO A 11 -4.08 9.86 -8.95
CA PRO A 11 -5.30 9.10 -8.99
C PRO A 11 -6.24 9.49 -7.84
N GLU A 12 -7.49 9.12 -7.96
CA GLU A 12 -8.52 9.32 -6.95
C GLU A 12 -8.06 8.86 -5.57
N LEU A 13 -8.36 9.67 -4.55
CA LEU A 13 -8.08 9.32 -3.15
C LEU A 13 -9.20 8.44 -2.60
N ALA A 14 -8.86 7.30 -2.03
CA ALA A 14 -9.80 6.34 -1.46
C ALA A 14 -9.46 5.85 -0.05
N SER A 15 -8.43 6.44 0.61
CA SER A 15 -8.08 6.13 2.01
C SER A 15 -8.16 7.36 2.92
N GLU A 16 -8.46 7.13 4.20
CA GLU A 16 -8.59 8.19 5.20
C GLU A 16 -7.27 8.97 5.36
N HIS A 17 -6.16 8.27 5.57
CA HIS A 17 -4.84 8.88 5.77
C HIS A 17 -4.23 9.52 4.52
N GLY A 18 -4.70 9.12 3.34
CA GLY A 18 -4.13 9.58 2.09
C GLY A 18 -4.22 11.09 1.88
N SER A 19 -5.18 11.76 2.54
CA SER A 19 -5.27 13.23 2.53
C SER A 19 -4.03 13.91 3.15
N MET A 20 -3.43 13.30 4.17
CA MET A 20 -2.19 13.80 4.79
C MET A 20 -1.00 13.63 3.85
N VAL A 21 -0.95 12.50 3.13
CA VAL A 21 0.07 12.25 2.10
C VAL A 21 -0.04 13.25 0.96
N ASP A 22 -1.26 13.46 0.45
CA ASP A 22 -1.54 14.40 -0.64
C ASP A 22 -1.17 15.84 -0.25
N HIS A 23 -1.45 16.24 0.98
CA HIS A 23 -1.07 17.56 1.49
C HIS A 23 0.45 17.72 1.59
N MET A 24 1.15 16.70 2.08
CA MET A 24 2.62 16.72 2.11
C MET A 24 3.22 16.81 0.70
N LEU A 25 2.70 16.04 -0.25
CA LEU A 25 3.11 16.10 -1.65
C LEU A 25 2.90 17.50 -2.23
N GLU A 26 1.75 18.13 -2.00
CA GLU A 26 1.47 19.49 -2.45
C GLU A 26 2.50 20.50 -1.92
N MET A 27 2.81 20.46 -0.62
CA MET A 27 3.79 21.36 -0.01
C MET A 27 5.20 21.19 -0.58
N VAL A 28 5.64 19.94 -0.75
CA VAL A 28 6.96 19.62 -1.31
C VAL A 28 7.05 20.09 -2.76
N HIS A 29 6.01 19.88 -3.56
CA HIS A 29 6.00 20.32 -4.96
C HIS A 29 5.99 21.84 -5.09
N TRP A 30 5.32 22.57 -4.20
CA TRP A 30 5.42 24.03 -4.16
C TRP A 30 6.84 24.50 -3.85
N LEU A 31 7.51 23.88 -2.87
CA LEU A 31 8.91 24.17 -2.58
C LEU A 31 9.80 23.92 -3.80
N ILE A 32 9.68 22.75 -4.43
CA ILE A 32 10.45 22.38 -5.63
C ILE A 32 10.18 23.38 -6.77
N THR A 33 8.94 23.79 -6.98
CA THR A 33 8.57 24.75 -8.03
C THR A 33 9.21 26.11 -7.80
N VAL A 34 9.16 26.63 -6.58
CA VAL A 34 9.82 27.90 -6.22
C VAL A 34 11.33 27.83 -6.43
N LEU A 35 11.95 26.74 -5.97
CA LEU A 35 13.39 26.52 -6.15
C LEU A 35 13.76 26.39 -7.63
N LEU A 36 12.98 25.65 -8.42
CA LEU A 36 13.21 25.46 -9.85
C LEU A 36 13.17 26.80 -10.60
N ILE A 37 12.14 27.62 -10.35
CA ILE A 37 12.00 28.94 -10.98
C ILE A 37 13.15 29.85 -10.54
N GLY A 38 13.44 29.92 -9.24
CA GLY A 38 14.49 30.76 -8.69
C GLY A 38 15.89 30.41 -9.23
N TRP A 39 16.25 29.13 -9.19
CA TRP A 39 17.54 28.64 -9.69
C TRP A 39 17.65 28.77 -11.21
N SER A 40 16.58 28.51 -11.96
CA SER A 40 16.57 28.67 -13.42
C SER A 40 16.75 30.13 -13.80
N ALA A 41 16.06 31.06 -13.15
CA ALA A 41 16.21 32.47 -13.37
C ALA A 41 17.63 32.94 -13.03
N PHE A 42 18.18 32.51 -11.90
CA PHE A 42 19.56 32.83 -11.52
C PHE A 42 20.57 32.26 -12.52
N PHE A 43 20.38 31.02 -12.98
CA PHE A 43 21.24 30.39 -13.98
C PHE A 43 21.24 31.18 -15.31
N ILE A 44 20.04 31.52 -15.81
CA ILE A 44 19.89 32.32 -17.04
C ILE A 44 20.53 33.69 -16.84
N PHE A 45 20.35 34.34 -15.69
CA PHE A 45 21.02 35.58 -15.34
C PHE A 45 22.53 35.43 -15.40
N CYS A 46 23.12 34.40 -14.85
CA CYS A 46 24.56 34.10 -14.87
C CYS A 46 25.06 33.96 -16.31
N LEU A 47 24.37 33.15 -17.14
CA LEU A 47 24.73 32.98 -18.55
C LEU A 47 24.71 34.29 -19.31
N TRP A 48 23.73 35.15 -19.08
CA TRP A 48 23.61 36.45 -19.71
C TRP A 48 24.64 37.46 -19.18
N ARG A 49 24.83 37.54 -17.85
CA ARG A 49 25.71 38.49 -17.18
C ARG A 49 27.18 38.20 -17.41
N PHE A 50 27.59 36.96 -17.36
CA PHE A 50 28.99 36.52 -17.41
C PHE A 50 29.44 36.00 -18.78
N ARG A 51 28.63 36.18 -19.83
CA ARG A 51 29.01 35.80 -21.19
C ARG A 51 30.30 36.51 -21.63
N GLN A 52 31.13 35.86 -22.44
CA GLN A 52 32.45 36.34 -22.91
C GLN A 52 32.40 37.77 -23.51
N LYS A 53 31.31 38.12 -24.25
CA LYS A 53 31.17 39.47 -24.84
C LYS A 53 31.06 40.58 -23.78
N ARG A 54 30.56 40.27 -22.57
CA ARG A 54 30.43 41.25 -21.46
C ARG A 54 31.58 41.16 -20.46
N ASN A 55 32.23 40.02 -20.34
CA ASN A 55 33.34 39.74 -19.43
C ASN A 55 34.49 39.07 -20.17
N PRO A 56 35.21 39.84 -20.97
CA PRO A 56 36.30 39.29 -21.81
C PRO A 56 37.50 38.78 -20.99
N LYS A 57 37.61 39.23 -19.73
CA LYS A 57 38.67 38.75 -18.80
C LYS A 57 38.03 38.03 -17.65
N ALA A 58 38.46 36.80 -17.38
CA ALA A 58 38.02 36.00 -16.24
C ALA A 58 38.51 36.62 -14.92
N SER A 59 37.66 36.64 -13.91
CA SER A 59 38.04 36.95 -12.53
C SER A 59 38.20 35.67 -11.72
N TYR A 60 39.39 35.43 -11.19
CA TYR A 60 39.68 34.27 -10.37
C TYR A 60 39.59 34.52 -8.87
N VAL A 61 39.18 35.74 -8.46
CA VAL A 61 39.11 36.10 -7.04
C VAL A 61 37.83 35.59 -6.38
N GLY A 62 36.81 35.26 -7.16
CA GLY A 62 35.50 34.79 -6.67
C GLY A 62 34.68 35.89 -6.00
N VAL A 63 33.49 35.51 -5.52
CA VAL A 63 32.57 36.41 -4.78
C VAL A 63 32.83 36.21 -3.28
N LYS A 64 33.03 37.33 -2.56
CA LYS A 64 33.32 37.32 -1.11
C LYS A 64 32.09 37.70 -0.25
N GLY A 65 30.89 37.70 -0.83
CA GLY A 65 29.66 38.02 -0.12
C GLY A 65 29.06 36.82 0.59
N HIS A 66 28.29 37.05 1.65
CA HIS A 66 27.62 36.01 2.44
C HIS A 66 26.17 35.74 1.98
N ALA A 67 25.72 36.33 0.86
CA ALA A 67 24.32 36.18 0.39
C ALA A 67 23.98 34.71 0.08
N SER A 68 24.90 33.95 -0.54
CA SER A 68 24.69 32.49 -0.82
C SER A 68 24.49 31.70 0.46
N THR A 69 25.29 31.94 1.48
CA THR A 69 25.20 31.26 2.78
C THR A 69 23.85 31.49 3.46
N HIS A 70 23.32 32.73 3.38
CA HIS A 70 21.98 33.01 3.95
C HIS A 70 20.86 32.30 3.19
N VAL A 71 20.96 32.24 1.86
CA VAL A 71 19.99 31.48 1.03
C VAL A 71 20.06 29.98 1.35
N GLU A 72 21.25 29.41 1.43
CA GLU A 72 21.47 28.00 1.79
C GLU A 72 20.89 27.68 3.17
N ILE A 73 21.18 28.50 4.18
CA ILE A 73 20.60 28.32 5.53
C ILE A 73 19.07 28.40 5.49
N GLY A 74 18.52 29.34 4.70
CA GLY A 74 17.07 29.49 4.54
C GLY A 74 16.42 28.23 3.93
N VAL A 75 17.01 27.68 2.88
CA VAL A 75 16.52 26.43 2.23
C VAL A 75 16.60 25.27 3.22
N VAL A 76 17.75 25.06 3.87
CA VAL A 76 17.94 24.00 4.85
C VAL A 76 16.92 24.11 6.00
N ALA A 77 16.63 25.32 6.48
CA ALA A 77 15.63 25.54 7.52
C ALA A 77 14.23 25.12 7.08
N VAL A 78 13.83 25.46 5.85
CA VAL A 78 12.53 25.05 5.28
C VAL A 78 12.47 23.54 5.11
N GLU A 79 13.51 22.91 4.57
CA GLU A 79 13.58 21.45 4.44
C GLU A 79 13.52 20.74 5.79
N ALA A 80 14.22 21.26 6.81
CA ALA A 80 14.17 20.72 8.17
C ALA A 80 12.76 20.81 8.79
N ILE A 81 12.05 21.93 8.55
CA ILE A 81 10.66 22.10 9.00
C ILE A 81 9.74 21.08 8.31
N LEU A 82 9.87 20.89 7.00
CA LEU A 82 9.07 19.90 6.26
C LEU A 82 9.36 18.48 6.75
N LEU A 83 10.62 18.14 6.96
CA LEU A 83 11.02 16.81 7.42
C LEU A 83 10.55 16.54 8.86
N LEU A 84 10.91 17.43 9.80
CA LEU A 84 10.67 17.22 11.23
C LEU A 84 9.23 17.54 11.64
N GLY A 85 8.59 18.51 10.97
CA GLY A 85 7.24 18.97 11.30
C GLY A 85 6.12 18.19 10.59
N PHE A 86 6.42 17.55 9.46
CA PHE A 86 5.40 16.88 8.64
C PHE A 86 5.76 15.42 8.32
N ALA A 87 6.93 15.16 7.73
CA ALA A 87 7.25 13.82 7.25
C ALA A 87 7.41 12.81 8.41
N PHE A 88 8.17 13.14 9.45
CA PHE A 88 8.32 12.26 10.61
C PHE A 88 7.03 12.02 11.37
N PRO A 89 6.18 13.02 11.69
CA PRO A 89 4.88 12.78 12.31
C PRO A 89 3.97 11.91 11.46
N LEU A 90 3.91 12.14 10.14
CA LEU A 90 3.13 11.31 9.23
C LEU A 90 3.61 9.86 9.24
N TRP A 91 4.92 9.64 9.15
CA TRP A 91 5.51 8.31 9.22
C TRP A 91 5.24 7.63 10.58
N ALA A 92 5.40 8.35 11.69
CA ALA A 92 5.19 7.82 13.03
C ALA A 92 3.77 7.28 13.23
N VAL A 93 2.75 8.04 12.83
CA VAL A 93 1.34 7.59 12.89
C VAL A 93 1.12 6.31 12.06
N ARG A 94 1.79 6.20 10.92
CA ARG A 94 1.62 5.06 10.00
C ARG A 94 2.37 3.80 10.41
N SER A 95 3.46 3.94 11.15
CA SER A 95 4.36 2.83 11.50
C SER A 95 4.19 2.28 12.92
N SER A 96 3.57 3.03 13.83
CA SER A 96 3.56 2.70 15.25
C SER A 96 2.20 2.32 15.83
N GLU A 97 1.09 2.69 15.19
CA GLU A 97 -0.26 2.51 15.72
C GLU A 97 -1.08 1.60 14.80
N PHE A 98 -0.89 0.30 14.93
CA PHE A 98 -1.72 -0.65 14.20
C PHE A 98 -3.08 -0.80 14.87
N PRO A 99 -4.17 -0.86 14.09
CA PRO A 99 -5.51 -1.06 14.62
C PRO A 99 -5.61 -2.43 15.30
N THR A 100 -6.36 -2.46 16.38
CA THR A 100 -6.62 -3.67 17.16
C THR A 100 -8.13 -3.87 17.31
N GLY A 101 -8.59 -5.12 17.32
CA GLY A 101 -9.99 -5.46 17.51
C GLY A 101 -10.48 -6.51 16.51
N ASP A 102 -11.68 -6.99 16.75
CA ASP A 102 -12.30 -8.07 15.96
C ASP A 102 -12.90 -7.57 14.63
N ASP A 103 -13.11 -6.25 14.51
CA ASP A 103 -13.67 -5.64 13.29
C ASP A 103 -12.61 -5.27 12.24
N VAL A 104 -11.34 -5.52 12.54
CA VAL A 104 -10.23 -5.24 11.61
C VAL A 104 -10.17 -6.31 10.51
N VAL A 105 -10.29 -5.88 9.25
CA VAL A 105 -10.11 -6.77 8.11
C VAL A 105 -8.62 -7.16 8.00
N ARG A 106 -8.34 -8.46 8.02
CA ARG A 106 -6.98 -8.99 7.90
C ARG A 106 -6.82 -9.75 6.60
N VAL A 107 -5.77 -9.45 5.85
CA VAL A 107 -5.45 -10.12 4.59
C VAL A 107 -3.95 -10.33 4.50
N ARG A 108 -3.52 -11.50 4.03
CA ARG A 108 -2.12 -11.73 3.67
C ARG A 108 -1.98 -11.67 2.14
N ALA A 109 -1.22 -10.71 1.63
CA ALA A 109 -0.92 -10.58 0.22
C ALA A 109 0.44 -11.22 -0.08
N VAL A 110 0.43 -12.23 -0.94
CA VAL A 110 1.63 -12.98 -1.32
C VAL A 110 1.93 -12.75 -2.79
N GLY A 111 3.11 -12.18 -3.08
CA GLY A 111 3.62 -11.99 -4.42
C GLY A 111 4.36 -13.22 -4.93
N GLU A 112 4.18 -13.55 -6.21
CA GLU A 112 5.01 -14.49 -6.96
C GLU A 112 5.05 -14.06 -8.44
N GLN A 113 6.00 -14.52 -9.19
CA GLN A 113 6.14 -14.21 -10.62
C GLN A 113 5.05 -14.93 -11.44
N PHE A 114 3.99 -14.30 -11.98
CA PHE A 114 3.75 -12.85 -11.99
C PHE A 114 2.29 -12.58 -11.55
N LYS A 115 1.95 -12.83 -10.32
CA LYS A 115 0.59 -12.66 -9.78
C LYS A 115 0.62 -12.35 -8.28
N TRP A 116 -0.53 -11.88 -7.80
CA TRP A 116 -0.82 -11.74 -6.38
C TRP A 116 -1.81 -12.81 -5.94
N THR A 117 -1.61 -13.34 -4.74
CA THR A 117 -2.56 -14.23 -4.07
C THR A 117 -2.91 -13.62 -2.71
N MET A 118 -4.20 -13.38 -2.49
CA MET A 118 -4.74 -12.85 -1.25
C MET A 118 -5.25 -13.99 -0.39
N HIS A 119 -4.76 -14.09 0.82
CA HIS A 119 -5.14 -15.08 1.81
C HIS A 119 -5.94 -14.41 2.92
N TYR A 120 -7.14 -14.86 3.13
CA TYR A 120 -8.06 -14.36 4.16
C TYR A 120 -8.13 -15.41 5.28
N PRO A 121 -8.00 -14.99 6.55
CA PRO A 121 -8.34 -15.84 7.67
C PRO A 121 -9.87 -15.96 7.71
N GLY A 122 -10.37 -17.09 7.97
CA GLY A 122 -11.81 -17.30 8.07
C GLY A 122 -12.49 -16.44 9.15
N PRO A 123 -13.69 -16.80 9.56
CA PRO A 123 -14.43 -16.10 10.62
C PRO A 123 -13.72 -16.07 11.98
N ASP A 124 -12.79 -16.98 12.24
CA ASP A 124 -12.02 -17.01 13.48
C ASP A 124 -10.93 -15.89 13.53
N GLY A 125 -10.67 -15.22 12.39
CA GLY A 125 -9.70 -14.14 12.26
C GLY A 125 -8.24 -14.56 12.40
N THR A 126 -7.96 -15.89 12.38
CA THR A 126 -6.63 -16.46 12.63
C THR A 126 -6.13 -17.20 11.39
N PHE A 127 -4.98 -16.79 10.86
CA PHE A 127 -4.40 -17.50 9.73
C PHE A 127 -3.87 -18.87 10.13
N GLY A 128 -4.25 -19.89 9.40
CA GLY A 128 -3.66 -21.22 9.49
C GLY A 128 -2.20 -21.25 9.04
N MET A 129 -1.50 -22.33 9.40
CA MET A 129 -0.11 -22.55 9.00
C MET A 129 0.01 -22.77 7.49
N THR A 130 1.13 -22.28 6.95
CA THR A 130 1.53 -22.54 5.56
C THR A 130 2.87 -23.28 5.55
N LYS A 131 2.99 -24.31 4.69
CA LYS A 131 4.19 -25.14 4.57
C LYS A 131 4.61 -25.22 3.10
N PRO A 132 5.89 -24.90 2.76
CA PRO A 132 6.38 -24.95 1.38
C PRO A 132 6.15 -26.30 0.69
N GLU A 133 6.25 -27.41 1.43
CA GLU A 133 6.05 -28.77 0.93
C GLU A 133 4.62 -29.10 0.52
N LEU A 134 3.64 -28.30 0.98
CA LEU A 134 2.22 -28.43 0.62
C LEU A 134 1.82 -27.57 -0.58
N ILE A 135 2.76 -26.81 -1.17
CA ILE A 135 2.48 -25.97 -2.34
C ILE A 135 2.15 -26.87 -3.54
N SER A 136 0.99 -26.61 -4.14
CA SER A 136 0.52 -27.30 -5.35
C SER A 136 -0.30 -26.35 -6.22
N GLY A 137 -0.76 -26.79 -7.40
CA GLY A 137 -1.63 -25.99 -8.26
C GLY A 137 -2.92 -25.56 -7.58
N ASP A 138 -3.51 -26.44 -6.77
CA ASP A 138 -4.77 -26.18 -6.05
C ASP A 138 -4.55 -25.55 -4.67
N ASN A 139 -3.31 -25.59 -4.16
CA ASN A 139 -2.93 -25.01 -2.88
C ASN A 139 -1.70 -24.08 -3.05
N PRO A 140 -1.84 -22.94 -3.71
CA PRO A 140 -0.70 -22.11 -4.12
C PRO A 140 0.09 -21.53 -2.95
N LEU A 141 -0.49 -21.41 -1.77
CA LEU A 141 0.18 -20.91 -0.57
C LEU A 141 0.71 -22.02 0.35
N GLY A 142 0.45 -23.30 0.03
CA GLY A 142 0.82 -24.42 0.89
C GLY A 142 0.10 -24.40 2.23
N ARG A 143 -1.19 -24.02 2.25
CA ARG A 143 -2.00 -24.03 3.49
C ARG A 143 -2.07 -25.44 4.05
N ASP A 144 -1.89 -25.57 5.35
CA ASP A 144 -2.09 -26.82 6.07
C ASP A 144 -3.58 -26.98 6.41
N LEU A 145 -4.28 -27.78 5.63
CA LEU A 145 -5.72 -28.02 5.80
C LEU A 145 -6.05 -28.90 7.02
N GLU A 146 -5.04 -29.49 7.68
CA GLU A 146 -5.19 -30.19 8.93
C GLU A 146 -5.07 -29.27 10.15
N ASP A 147 -4.50 -28.08 9.96
CA ASP A 147 -4.45 -27.04 11.00
C ASP A 147 -5.88 -26.57 11.34
N PRO A 148 -6.31 -26.66 12.60
CA PRO A 148 -7.63 -26.18 13.00
C PRO A 148 -7.93 -24.74 12.60
N ASN A 149 -6.93 -23.86 12.69
CA ASN A 149 -7.07 -22.42 12.35
C ASN A 149 -7.10 -22.15 10.84
N GLY A 150 -6.68 -23.13 10.00
CA GLY A 150 -6.62 -22.95 8.55
C GLY A 150 -7.79 -23.59 7.80
N LYS A 151 -8.75 -24.19 8.50
CA LYS A 151 -9.88 -24.90 7.87
C LYS A 151 -10.88 -23.98 7.20
N ASP A 152 -11.07 -22.80 7.77
CA ASP A 152 -11.97 -21.76 7.29
C ASP A 152 -11.26 -20.67 6.48
N ASP A 153 -9.92 -20.74 6.39
CA ASP A 153 -9.13 -19.87 5.52
C ASP A 153 -9.49 -20.07 4.05
N PHE A 154 -9.45 -18.98 3.28
CA PHE A 154 -9.60 -19.06 1.83
C PHE A 154 -8.61 -18.16 1.10
N VAL A 155 -8.43 -18.42 -0.18
CA VAL A 155 -7.57 -17.61 -1.05
C VAL A 155 -8.39 -16.99 -2.17
N PHE A 156 -8.01 -15.76 -2.55
CA PHE A 156 -8.66 -15.02 -3.61
C PHE A 156 -7.61 -14.32 -4.47
N THR A 157 -7.96 -13.97 -5.69
CA THR A 157 -7.03 -13.33 -6.64
C THR A 157 -7.05 -11.80 -6.55
N GLU A 158 -8.07 -11.23 -5.94
CA GLU A 158 -8.24 -9.80 -5.76
C GLU A 158 -8.19 -9.43 -4.27
N LEU A 159 -7.73 -8.21 -3.98
CA LEU A 159 -7.78 -7.65 -2.64
C LEU A 159 -9.16 -7.05 -2.41
N VAL A 160 -10.03 -7.76 -1.70
CA VAL A 160 -11.38 -7.29 -1.37
C VAL A 160 -11.43 -6.74 0.04
N LEU A 161 -11.93 -5.54 0.21
CA LEU A 161 -11.95 -4.80 1.48
C LEU A 161 -13.33 -4.21 1.74
N ALA A 162 -13.63 -3.94 3.02
CA ALA A 162 -14.83 -3.24 3.44
C ALA A 162 -14.57 -1.73 3.54
N LYS A 163 -15.50 -0.91 3.04
CA LYS A 163 -15.48 0.53 3.24
C LYS A 163 -15.67 0.86 4.73
N ASP A 164 -14.97 1.89 5.19
CA ASP A 164 -15.01 2.44 6.56
C ASP A 164 -14.57 1.45 7.66
N ARG A 165 -14.01 0.28 7.30
CA ARG A 165 -13.32 -0.65 8.23
C ARG A 165 -11.81 -0.51 8.08
N GLU A 166 -11.12 -0.57 9.20
CA GLU A 166 -9.66 -0.65 9.20
C GLU A 166 -9.22 -2.00 8.65
N CYS A 167 -8.14 -2.01 7.88
CA CYS A 167 -7.57 -3.23 7.36
C CYS A 167 -6.08 -3.30 7.62
N ILE A 168 -5.60 -4.49 7.94
CA ILE A 168 -4.18 -4.84 8.01
C ILE A 168 -3.89 -5.78 6.85
N VAL A 169 -2.93 -5.39 6.01
CA VAL A 169 -2.44 -6.23 4.93
C VAL A 169 -1.02 -6.67 5.26
N THR A 170 -0.86 -7.96 5.50
CA THR A 170 0.44 -8.61 5.72
C THR A 170 1.03 -9.00 4.37
N ILE A 171 2.22 -8.49 4.04
CA ILE A 171 2.80 -8.61 2.70
C ILE A 171 4.08 -9.43 2.75
N THR A 172 4.22 -10.38 1.84
CA THR A 172 5.42 -11.21 1.65
C THR A 172 5.54 -11.68 0.20
N SER A 173 6.65 -12.32 -0.13
CA SER A 173 6.90 -12.90 -1.45
C SER A 173 7.40 -14.34 -1.35
N LYS A 174 7.11 -15.13 -2.38
CA LYS A 174 7.59 -16.52 -2.51
C LYS A 174 8.93 -16.65 -3.24
N ASP A 175 9.29 -15.69 -4.07
CA ASP A 175 10.40 -15.85 -5.03
C ASP A 175 11.35 -14.64 -5.09
N VAL A 176 10.93 -13.51 -5.64
CA VAL A 176 11.74 -12.29 -5.78
C VAL A 176 11.06 -11.11 -5.09
N ILE A 177 11.71 -9.97 -5.07
CA ILE A 177 11.10 -8.75 -4.52
C ILE A 177 10.02 -8.26 -5.50
N HIS A 178 8.82 -8.03 -4.97
CA HIS A 178 7.71 -7.32 -5.60
C HIS A 178 7.36 -6.07 -4.79
N ASN A 179 6.46 -5.25 -5.28
CA ASN A 179 5.88 -4.16 -4.49
C ASN A 179 4.37 -4.12 -4.71
N LEU A 180 3.61 -4.24 -3.65
CA LEU A 180 2.15 -4.08 -3.70
C LEU A 180 1.83 -2.59 -3.71
N SER A 181 1.49 -2.04 -4.87
CA SER A 181 1.15 -0.64 -5.05
C SER A 181 -0.35 -0.43 -5.10
N LEU A 182 -0.88 0.25 -4.08
CA LEU A 182 -2.30 0.62 -3.92
C LEU A 182 -2.43 2.13 -4.05
N HIS A 183 -2.29 2.65 -5.28
CA HIS A 183 -2.21 4.09 -5.54
C HIS A 183 -3.39 4.90 -4.98
N PRO A 184 -4.67 4.45 -5.09
CA PRO A 184 -5.81 5.16 -4.50
C PRO A 184 -5.75 5.22 -2.98
N MET A 185 -5.05 4.27 -2.35
CA MET A 185 -4.84 4.24 -0.90
C MET A 185 -3.59 5.03 -0.46
N ARG A 186 -2.78 5.55 -1.39
CA ARG A 186 -1.47 6.19 -1.12
C ARG A 186 -0.51 5.25 -0.39
N ILE A 187 -0.50 3.99 -0.79
CA ILE A 187 0.32 2.92 -0.21
C ILE A 187 1.13 2.22 -1.29
N GLY A 188 2.38 1.95 -0.98
CA GLY A 188 3.24 1.02 -1.69
C GLY A 188 4.15 0.33 -0.69
N GLN A 189 4.17 -1.00 -0.67
CA GLN A 189 5.00 -1.79 0.23
C GLN A 189 5.69 -2.92 -0.51
N ASP A 190 7.00 -3.04 -0.29
CA ASP A 190 7.77 -4.14 -0.85
C ASP A 190 7.39 -5.48 -0.22
N ALA A 191 7.20 -6.48 -1.09
CA ALA A 191 7.04 -7.88 -0.75
C ALA A 191 8.39 -8.57 -0.92
N ILE A 192 9.08 -8.85 0.19
CA ILE A 192 10.44 -9.39 0.19
C ILE A 192 10.41 -10.85 0.62
N PRO A 193 11.06 -11.77 -0.13
CA PRO A 193 11.15 -13.18 0.27
C PRO A 193 11.75 -13.36 1.65
N GLY A 194 11.10 -14.19 2.48
CA GLY A 194 11.55 -14.47 3.85
C GLY A 194 11.31 -13.34 4.85
N THR A 195 10.64 -12.25 4.43
CA THR A 195 10.27 -11.11 5.30
C THR A 195 8.76 -10.94 5.29
N ILE A 196 8.22 -10.49 6.41
CA ILE A 196 6.81 -10.14 6.56
C ILE A 196 6.74 -8.65 6.88
N ALA A 197 5.97 -7.90 6.12
CA ALA A 197 5.72 -6.48 6.35
C ALA A 197 4.21 -6.25 6.49
N ASP A 198 3.82 -5.63 7.60
CA ASP A 198 2.44 -5.24 7.83
C ASP A 198 2.22 -3.77 7.46
N ILE A 199 1.13 -3.51 6.76
CA ILE A 199 0.60 -2.16 6.53
C ILE A 199 -0.85 -2.12 6.98
N TRP A 200 -1.32 -0.93 7.36
CA TRP A 200 -2.72 -0.76 7.68
C TRP A 200 -3.28 0.52 7.04
N PHE A 201 -4.55 0.51 6.74
CA PHE A 201 -5.27 1.67 6.23
C PHE A 201 -6.77 1.47 6.38
N LYS A 202 -7.52 2.56 6.18
CA LYS A 202 -8.98 2.56 6.20
C LYS A 202 -9.50 3.07 4.86
N PRO A 203 -10.12 2.21 4.05
CA PRO A 203 -10.79 2.63 2.83
C PRO A 203 -12.02 3.50 3.16
N ILE A 204 -12.18 4.62 2.44
CA ILE A 204 -13.32 5.54 2.63
C ILE A 204 -14.23 5.62 1.42
N LYS A 205 -13.90 4.92 0.35
CA LYS A 205 -14.64 4.95 -0.91
C LYS A 205 -14.78 3.57 -1.50
N THR A 206 -15.98 3.22 -1.94
CA THR A 206 -16.23 1.99 -2.71
C THR A 206 -15.76 2.16 -4.15
N GLY A 207 -15.29 1.06 -4.74
CA GLY A 207 -14.80 1.04 -6.10
C GLY A 207 -13.87 -0.13 -6.37
N ARG A 208 -13.43 -0.25 -7.62
CA ARG A 208 -12.47 -1.27 -8.04
C ARG A 208 -11.33 -0.61 -8.80
N TRP A 209 -10.12 -0.84 -8.36
CA TRP A 209 -8.90 -0.24 -8.91
C TRP A 209 -7.85 -1.31 -9.20
N GLU A 210 -6.99 -1.03 -10.16
CA GLU A 210 -5.83 -1.87 -10.42
C GLU A 210 -4.81 -1.77 -9.29
N THR A 211 -4.22 -2.91 -8.93
CA THR A 211 -3.02 -3.03 -8.11
C THR A 211 -1.87 -3.47 -9.00
N VAL A 212 -0.76 -2.75 -8.96
CA VAL A 212 0.38 -3.05 -9.83
C VAL A 212 1.59 -3.44 -9.00
N CYS A 213 2.45 -4.25 -9.60
CA CYS A 213 3.77 -4.47 -9.03
C CYS A 213 4.63 -3.24 -9.27
N GLY A 214 5.03 -2.56 -8.19
CA GLY A 214 5.85 -1.34 -8.23
C GLY A 214 7.36 -1.59 -8.26
N GLN A 215 7.82 -2.87 -8.18
CA GLN A 215 9.23 -3.25 -8.17
C GLN A 215 9.53 -4.22 -9.30
N LEU A 216 10.62 -3.97 -10.05
CA LEU A 216 11.02 -4.83 -11.16
C LEU A 216 11.28 -6.26 -10.67
N CYS A 217 10.39 -7.19 -11.03
CA CYS A 217 10.38 -8.56 -10.54
C CYS A 217 10.71 -9.62 -11.62
N GLY A 218 10.98 -9.20 -12.85
CA GLY A 218 11.35 -10.12 -13.95
C GLY A 218 10.68 -9.77 -15.27
N ALA A 219 10.75 -10.68 -16.23
CA ALA A 219 10.27 -10.46 -17.61
C ALA A 219 8.77 -10.17 -17.73
N GLY A 220 7.95 -10.69 -16.82
CA GLY A 220 6.51 -10.46 -16.77
C GLY A 220 6.08 -9.29 -15.87
N HIS A 221 7.02 -8.48 -15.38
CA HIS A 221 6.74 -7.40 -14.43
C HIS A 221 5.62 -6.44 -14.89
N SER A 222 5.63 -6.00 -16.13
CA SER A 222 4.62 -5.09 -16.66
C SER A 222 3.21 -5.70 -16.74
N GLY A 223 3.10 -7.02 -16.73
CA GLY A 223 1.85 -7.76 -16.74
C GLY A 223 1.40 -8.23 -15.34
N MET A 224 2.19 -7.98 -14.30
CA MET A 224 1.82 -8.33 -12.92
C MET A 224 0.85 -7.31 -12.35
N VAL A 225 -0.39 -7.42 -12.78
CA VAL A 225 -1.51 -6.58 -12.38
C VAL A 225 -2.53 -7.43 -11.62
N GLY A 226 -3.04 -6.91 -10.53
CA GLY A 226 -4.18 -7.43 -9.78
C GLY A 226 -5.25 -6.36 -9.63
N TYR A 227 -6.25 -6.63 -8.80
CA TYR A 227 -7.30 -5.67 -8.49
C TYR A 227 -7.51 -5.56 -6.99
N MET A 228 -7.88 -4.37 -6.57
CA MET A 228 -8.41 -4.08 -5.25
C MET A 228 -9.86 -3.63 -5.40
N GLU A 229 -10.77 -4.29 -4.72
CA GLU A 229 -12.18 -3.91 -4.67
C GLU A 229 -12.56 -3.52 -3.25
N VAL A 230 -13.14 -2.34 -3.09
CA VAL A 230 -13.72 -1.88 -1.82
C VAL A 230 -15.23 -1.94 -1.95
N LYS A 231 -15.86 -2.79 -1.17
CA LYS A 231 -17.32 -3.01 -1.11
C LYS A 231 -17.97 -2.20 0.01
N THR A 232 -19.28 -2.06 -0.02
CA THR A 232 -20.02 -1.65 1.18
C THR A 232 -19.83 -2.70 2.29
N GLN A 233 -20.14 -2.37 3.53
CA GLN A 233 -20.02 -3.32 4.64
C GLN A 233 -20.87 -4.58 4.38
N ASP A 234 -22.14 -4.39 4.02
CA ASP A 234 -23.07 -5.49 3.77
C ASP A 234 -22.62 -6.40 2.60
N ASP A 235 -22.15 -5.77 1.50
CA ASP A 235 -21.64 -6.51 0.33
C ASP A 235 -20.35 -7.26 0.65
N TYR A 236 -19.48 -6.68 1.50
CA TYR A 236 -18.26 -7.35 1.94
C TYR A 236 -18.58 -8.57 2.81
N ASP A 237 -19.47 -8.41 3.77
CA ASP A 237 -19.86 -9.50 4.68
C ASP A 237 -20.55 -10.66 3.91
N ALA A 238 -21.38 -10.33 2.93
CA ALA A 238 -21.99 -11.31 2.03
C ALA A 238 -20.93 -12.04 1.19
N TRP A 239 -20.01 -11.30 0.59
CA TRP A 239 -18.89 -11.85 -0.19
C TRP A 239 -17.97 -12.73 0.68
N PHE A 240 -17.64 -12.27 1.89
CA PHE A 240 -16.78 -13.00 2.82
C PHE A 240 -17.40 -14.34 3.20
N LYS A 241 -18.68 -14.34 3.55
CA LYS A 241 -19.45 -15.53 3.88
C LYS A 241 -19.53 -16.51 2.69
N GLU A 242 -19.74 -16.02 1.48
CA GLU A 242 -19.82 -16.83 0.26
C GLU A 242 -18.51 -17.57 -0.03
N ASN A 243 -17.36 -16.94 0.24
CA ASN A 243 -16.03 -17.48 -0.07
C ASN A 243 -15.43 -18.28 1.09
N THR A 244 -15.97 -18.17 2.29
CA THR A 244 -15.54 -18.96 3.46
C THR A 244 -15.96 -20.42 3.26
N PRO A 245 -15.03 -21.41 3.37
CA PRO A 245 -15.37 -22.81 3.33
C PRO A 245 -16.33 -23.19 4.45
N ALA A 246 -17.36 -23.99 4.15
CA ALA A 246 -18.26 -24.53 5.17
C ALA A 246 -17.48 -25.42 6.13
N THR A 247 -17.39 -25.05 7.38
CA THR A 247 -16.79 -25.87 8.41
C THR A 247 -17.77 -27.02 8.81
N THR A 248 -17.22 -28.12 9.34
CA THR A 248 -18.03 -29.29 9.75
C THR A 248 -19.02 -28.99 10.87
N GLU A 249 -18.89 -27.84 11.53
CA GLU A 249 -19.81 -27.37 12.57
C GLU A 249 -21.10 -26.75 12.00
N ASP A 250 -21.06 -26.27 10.75
CA ASP A 250 -22.22 -25.71 10.04
C ASP A 250 -23.19 -26.78 9.48
N LYS A 251 -22.82 -28.07 9.57
CA LYS A 251 -23.74 -29.16 9.24
C LYS A 251 -24.61 -29.42 10.46
N GLU A 252 -25.84 -28.87 10.46
CA GLU A 252 -26.90 -29.33 11.35
C GLU A 252 -26.93 -30.88 11.36
N PRO A 253 -27.05 -31.51 12.53
CA PRO A 253 -27.16 -32.98 12.58
C PRO A 253 -28.38 -33.39 11.77
N GLU A 254 -28.17 -34.04 10.62
CA GLU A 254 -29.24 -34.68 9.87
C GLU A 254 -30.06 -35.52 10.85
N GLY A 255 -31.34 -35.17 10.94
CA GLY A 255 -32.26 -35.69 11.93
C GLY A 255 -32.19 -37.21 12.04
N VAL A 256 -31.89 -37.71 13.23
CA VAL A 256 -32.11 -39.09 13.62
C VAL A 256 -33.61 -39.37 13.42
N ALA A 257 -33.93 -40.00 12.31
CA ALA A 257 -35.25 -40.55 12.07
C ALA A 257 -35.52 -41.59 13.18
N THR A 258 -36.33 -41.24 14.15
CA THR A 258 -36.87 -42.11 15.15
C THR A 258 -37.70 -43.20 14.44
N ALA A 259 -37.14 -44.38 14.32
CA ALA A 259 -37.90 -45.57 13.97
C ALA A 259 -38.95 -45.81 15.08
N GLN A 260 -40.16 -45.46 14.81
CA GLN A 260 -41.30 -45.93 15.64
C GLN A 260 -41.52 -47.42 15.37
N GLU A 261 -41.19 -48.20 16.37
CA GLU A 261 -41.56 -49.58 16.54
C GLU A 261 -43.09 -49.74 16.43
N LYS A 262 -43.58 -50.41 15.39
CA LYS A 262 -44.95 -50.97 15.34
C LYS A 262 -44.91 -52.33 15.97
N ASN A 263 -45.33 -52.41 17.23
CA ASN A 263 -45.84 -53.63 17.81
C ASN A 263 -47.35 -53.50 18.00
N SER A 264 -48.11 -54.28 17.27
CA SER A 264 -49.29 -55.07 17.65
C SER A 264 -49.97 -55.62 16.42
#